data_7a4fcac826704c3baeb000d666e77ba5
#
_entry.id   7a4fcac826704c3baeb000d666e77ba5
#
_cell.length_a   1.000
_cell.length_b   1.000
_cell.length_c   1.000
_cell.angle_alpha   90.00
_cell.angle_beta   90.00
_cell.angle_gamma   90.00
#
_symmetry.space_group_name_H-M   'P 1'
#
loop_
_entity.id
_entity.type
_entity.pdbx_description
1 polymer ?
#
loop_
_entity_poly.entity_id
_entity_poly.type
_entity_poly.pdbx_seq_one_letter_code
_entity_poly.pdbx_strand_id
1 'polypeptide(L)'
;IFFKTESIIMTNKKSALILSAHAADFVWRCGGAIALHQKLGYEVTIACMSYGERGESAKLWKQDGMTIEKVKNNRRKEAENAAKALNAHDINFLDLGDYPLEIDKEAKYKIVDLIRKIQPNFMMSHSKYDQYNTDHMLMTKVAIETRMIAQAWGHNPEEKVLGAPQLYLFEP
;
A
#
# COMPACT_ATOMS: atom_id res chain seq x y z
N ILE A 1 -3.57 -39.75 -32.42
CA ILE A 1 -4.06 -38.84 -31.34
C ILE A 1 -2.96 -37.81 -31.13
N PHE A 2 -3.15 -36.61 -31.70
CA PHE A 2 -2.24 -35.50 -31.51
C PHE A 2 -2.67 -34.73 -30.23
N PHE A 3 -1.89 -34.80 -29.19
CA PHE A 3 -2.04 -33.88 -28.05
C PHE A 3 -1.48 -32.52 -28.47
N LYS A 4 -2.38 -31.53 -28.65
CA LYS A 4 -2.02 -30.12 -28.73
C LYS A 4 -1.51 -29.70 -27.33
N THR A 5 -0.22 -29.57 -27.18
CA THR A 5 0.39 -28.89 -26.07
C THR A 5 0.13 -27.39 -26.25
N GLU A 6 -0.96 -26.89 -25.68
CA GLU A 6 -1.11 -25.46 -25.49
C GLU A 6 -0.05 -25.05 -24.45
N SER A 7 1.02 -24.44 -24.92
CA SER A 7 1.96 -23.75 -24.05
C SER A 7 1.21 -22.61 -23.37
N ILE A 8 0.83 -22.82 -22.11
CA ILE A 8 0.38 -21.75 -21.24
C ILE A 8 1.59 -20.82 -21.07
N ILE A 9 1.64 -19.77 -21.87
CA ILE A 9 2.54 -18.65 -21.61
C ILE A 9 2.02 -18.02 -20.30
N MET A 10 2.53 -18.50 -19.18
CA MET A 10 2.41 -17.80 -17.91
C MET A 10 3.17 -16.49 -18.09
N THR A 11 2.49 -15.45 -18.52
CA THR A 11 3.02 -14.09 -18.40
C THR A 11 3.28 -13.88 -16.93
N ASN A 12 4.55 -13.92 -16.55
CA ASN A 12 4.99 -13.74 -15.18
C ASN A 12 4.77 -12.25 -14.84
N LYS A 13 3.51 -11.90 -14.52
CA LYS A 13 3.09 -10.54 -14.21
C LYS A 13 3.91 -10.07 -13.01
N LYS A 14 4.78 -9.10 -13.23
CA LYS A 14 5.56 -8.48 -12.16
C LYS A 14 4.68 -7.50 -11.43
N SER A 15 4.56 -7.64 -10.13
CA SER A 15 3.74 -6.75 -9.29
C SER A 15 4.46 -6.39 -8.00
N ALA A 16 4.16 -5.22 -7.47
CA ALA A 16 4.64 -4.73 -6.19
C ALA A 16 3.52 -4.03 -5.43
N LEU A 17 3.56 -4.11 -4.10
CA LEU A 17 2.62 -3.44 -3.23
C LEU A 17 3.35 -2.51 -2.26
N ILE A 18 2.93 -1.25 -2.23
CA ILE A 18 3.40 -0.24 -1.29
C ILE A 18 2.34 -0.05 -0.20
N LEU A 19 2.70 -0.27 1.07
CA LEU A 19 1.85 0.01 2.22
C LEU A 19 2.31 1.32 2.86
N SER A 20 1.49 2.35 2.75
CA SER A 20 1.75 3.73 3.18
C SER A 20 0.83 4.09 4.34
N ALA A 21 1.36 4.66 5.42
CA ALA A 21 0.55 5.13 6.55
C ALA A 21 -0.39 6.25 6.11
N HIS A 22 0.15 7.25 5.42
CA HIS A 22 -0.59 8.42 4.97
C HIS A 22 -0.46 8.64 3.46
N ALA A 23 -1.30 9.51 2.93
CA ALA A 23 -1.45 9.73 1.50
C ALA A 23 -0.24 10.38 0.80
N ALA A 24 0.73 10.94 1.53
CA ALA A 24 1.93 11.56 0.95
C ALA A 24 3.21 10.71 1.07
N ASP A 25 3.25 9.74 1.99
CA ASP A 25 4.47 9.00 2.30
C ASP A 25 5.05 8.27 1.10
N PHE A 26 4.20 7.63 0.29
CA PHE A 26 4.67 6.90 -0.88
C PHE A 26 5.43 7.79 -1.89
N VAL A 27 5.10 9.09 -1.92
CA VAL A 27 5.80 10.06 -2.78
C VAL A 27 7.16 10.40 -2.19
N TRP A 28 7.16 10.82 -0.92
CA TRP A 28 8.37 11.30 -0.26
C TRP A 28 9.38 10.20 0.02
N ARG A 29 8.90 9.02 0.40
CA ARG A 29 9.76 7.93 0.91
C ARG A 29 10.19 6.96 -0.20
N CYS A 30 9.33 6.68 -1.17
CA CYS A 30 9.64 5.67 -2.19
C CYS A 30 9.18 6.03 -3.62
N GLY A 31 8.86 7.30 -3.91
CA GLY A 31 8.41 7.72 -5.25
C GLY A 31 9.41 7.37 -6.36
N GLY A 32 10.71 7.53 -6.11
CA GLY A 32 11.75 7.11 -7.05
C GLY A 32 11.76 5.60 -7.31
N ALA A 33 11.56 4.79 -6.26
CA ALA A 33 11.46 3.33 -6.40
C ALA A 33 10.20 2.94 -7.18
N ILE A 34 9.05 3.58 -6.93
CA ILE A 34 7.81 3.35 -7.68
C ILE A 34 8.04 3.62 -9.17
N ALA A 35 8.55 4.81 -9.51
CA ALA A 35 8.78 5.20 -10.90
C ALA A 35 9.78 4.27 -11.62
N LEU A 36 10.83 3.82 -10.92
CA LEU A 36 11.80 2.87 -11.46
C LEU A 36 11.16 1.51 -11.76
N HIS A 37 10.40 0.95 -10.81
CA HIS A 37 9.78 -0.36 -11.01
C HIS A 37 8.69 -0.34 -12.08
N GLN A 38 7.96 0.76 -12.22
CA GLN A 38 7.06 0.95 -13.36
C GLN A 38 7.82 0.89 -14.69
N LYS A 39 8.96 1.54 -14.81
CA LYS A 39 9.81 1.45 -16.02
C LYS A 39 10.34 0.03 -16.26
N LEU A 40 10.52 -0.77 -15.20
CA LEU A 40 10.94 -2.17 -15.28
C LEU A 40 9.78 -3.14 -15.55
N GLY A 41 8.58 -2.62 -15.81
CA GLY A 41 7.38 -3.40 -16.16
C GLY A 41 6.66 -4.04 -14.97
N TYR A 42 6.86 -3.50 -13.76
CA TYR A 42 6.05 -3.90 -12.61
C TYR A 42 4.73 -3.13 -12.59
N GLU A 43 3.65 -3.79 -12.23
CA GLU A 43 2.42 -3.14 -11.80
C GLU A 43 2.56 -2.79 -10.31
N VAL A 44 2.83 -1.53 -10.02
CA VAL A 44 2.97 -1.06 -8.62
C VAL A 44 1.63 -0.54 -8.13
N THR A 45 1.08 -1.19 -7.12
CA THR A 45 -0.12 -0.76 -6.41
C THR A 45 0.25 -0.09 -5.09
N ILE A 46 -0.43 0.99 -4.75
CA ILE A 46 -0.24 1.73 -3.51
C ILE A 46 -1.49 1.52 -2.64
N ALA A 47 -1.30 1.27 -1.35
CA ALA A 47 -2.36 1.24 -0.35
C ALA A 47 -2.04 2.23 0.77
N CYS A 48 -2.84 3.29 0.88
CA CYS A 48 -2.76 4.29 1.94
C CYS A 48 -3.75 3.94 3.05
N MET A 49 -3.28 3.87 4.29
CA MET A 49 -4.14 3.55 5.43
C MET A 49 -5.03 4.73 5.79
N SER A 50 -4.52 5.96 5.67
CA SER A 50 -5.23 7.21 5.93
C SER A 50 -4.92 8.26 4.87
N TYR A 51 -5.59 9.39 4.96
CA TYR A 51 -5.29 10.54 4.11
C TYR A 51 -4.24 11.49 4.73
N GLY A 52 -3.79 11.25 5.97
CA GLY A 52 -2.98 12.21 6.73
C GLY A 52 -3.80 13.45 7.11
N GLU A 53 -5.09 13.25 7.33
CA GLU A 53 -6.06 14.33 7.46
C GLU A 53 -5.89 15.16 8.73
N ARG A 54 -5.36 14.57 9.84
CA ARG A 54 -5.13 15.29 11.09
C ARG A 54 -3.70 15.75 11.23
N GLY A 55 -2.73 14.83 11.07
CA GLY A 55 -1.32 15.10 11.36
C GLY A 55 -0.56 15.80 10.24
N GLU A 56 -0.91 15.54 8.98
CA GLU A 56 -0.12 15.99 7.83
C GLU A 56 -0.79 17.10 7.02
N SER A 57 -1.92 17.62 7.47
CA SER A 57 -2.75 18.57 6.70
C SER A 57 -2.81 19.96 7.32
N ALA A 58 -1.78 20.39 8.07
CA ALA A 58 -1.77 21.65 8.81
C ALA A 58 -2.06 22.89 7.93
N LYS A 59 -1.62 22.91 6.69
CA LYS A 59 -1.89 24.03 5.76
C LYS A 59 -3.37 24.11 5.37
N LEU A 60 -4.03 22.97 5.22
CA LEU A 60 -5.46 22.92 4.91
C LEU A 60 -6.28 23.37 6.10
N TRP A 61 -5.95 22.92 7.29
CA TRP A 61 -6.67 23.30 8.52
C TRP A 61 -6.61 24.78 8.87
N LYS A 62 -5.62 25.53 8.35
CA LYS A 62 -5.52 26.99 8.50
C LYS A 62 -6.46 27.79 7.60
N GLN A 63 -7.18 27.13 6.70
CA GLN A 63 -8.12 27.79 5.79
C GLN A 63 -9.51 27.84 6.43
N ASP A 64 -10.23 28.93 6.23
CA ASP A 64 -11.58 29.10 6.77
C ASP A 64 -12.56 28.07 6.22
N GLY A 65 -13.44 27.56 7.07
CA GLY A 65 -14.50 26.62 6.72
C GLY A 65 -14.02 25.22 6.33
N MET A 66 -12.77 24.85 6.72
CA MET A 66 -12.31 23.46 6.56
C MET A 66 -13.04 22.50 7.48
N THR A 67 -13.31 21.33 6.97
CA THR A 67 -13.87 20.18 7.70
C THR A 67 -13.03 18.95 7.39
N ILE A 68 -13.14 17.92 8.23
CA ILE A 68 -12.40 16.67 8.03
C ILE A 68 -12.65 16.07 6.64
N GLU A 69 -13.89 16.10 6.16
CA GLU A 69 -14.25 15.59 4.83
C GLU A 69 -13.61 16.41 3.70
N LYS A 70 -13.56 17.72 3.84
CA LYS A 70 -12.89 18.58 2.85
C LYS A 70 -11.38 18.30 2.82
N VAL A 71 -10.77 18.09 3.98
CA VAL A 71 -9.34 17.75 4.08
C VAL A 71 -9.10 16.40 3.41
N LYS A 72 -9.85 15.36 3.77
CA LYS A 72 -9.75 14.03 3.15
C LYS A 72 -9.89 14.09 1.62
N ASN A 73 -10.89 14.82 1.12
CA ASN A 73 -11.11 14.97 -0.32
C ASN A 73 -9.94 15.66 -1.03
N ASN A 74 -9.34 16.69 -0.42
CA ASN A 74 -8.16 17.35 -0.96
C ASN A 74 -6.96 16.39 -0.99
N ARG A 75 -6.68 15.71 0.12
CA ARG A 75 -5.57 14.76 0.25
C ARG A 75 -5.71 13.58 -0.71
N ARG A 76 -6.92 13.07 -0.89
CA ARG A 76 -7.21 12.03 -1.88
C ARG A 76 -6.81 12.49 -3.28
N LYS A 77 -7.28 13.66 -3.72
CA LYS A 77 -6.98 14.20 -5.06
C LYS A 77 -5.47 14.42 -5.25
N GLU A 78 -4.79 14.93 -4.25
CA GLU A 78 -3.32 15.11 -4.28
C GLU A 78 -2.60 13.77 -4.47
N ALA A 79 -2.99 12.74 -3.70
CA ALA A 79 -2.40 11.41 -3.77
C ALA A 79 -2.71 10.71 -5.12
N GLU A 80 -3.94 10.80 -5.61
CA GLU A 80 -4.32 10.26 -6.93
C GLU A 80 -3.51 10.92 -8.06
N ASN A 81 -3.33 12.24 -8.01
CA ASN A 81 -2.51 12.96 -8.99
C ASN A 81 -1.03 12.56 -8.89
N ALA A 82 -0.51 12.38 -7.69
CA ALA A 82 0.86 11.94 -7.48
C ALA A 82 1.08 10.50 -7.96
N ALA A 83 0.15 9.59 -7.66
CA ALA A 83 0.19 8.21 -8.15
C ALA A 83 0.18 8.17 -9.69
N LYS A 84 -0.67 8.98 -10.32
CA LYS A 84 -0.71 9.13 -11.78
C LYS A 84 0.61 9.68 -12.34
N ALA A 85 1.22 10.67 -11.70
CA ALA A 85 2.50 11.23 -12.13
C ALA A 85 3.65 10.21 -12.03
N LEU A 86 3.57 9.28 -11.07
CA LEU A 86 4.51 8.17 -10.90
C LEU A 86 4.19 6.97 -11.82
N ASN A 87 3.12 7.04 -12.62
CA ASN A 87 2.55 5.93 -13.40
C ASN A 87 2.21 4.71 -12.52
N ALA A 88 1.84 4.88 -11.26
CA ALA A 88 1.40 3.78 -10.44
C ALA A 88 0.20 3.08 -11.09
N HIS A 89 0.17 1.73 -10.98
CA HIS A 89 -0.90 0.91 -11.56
C HIS A 89 -2.24 1.19 -10.90
N ASP A 90 -2.24 1.31 -9.57
CA ASP A 90 -3.46 1.57 -8.79
C ASP A 90 -3.11 2.23 -7.45
N ILE A 91 -4.08 2.94 -6.86
CA ILE A 91 -4.00 3.49 -5.51
C ILE A 91 -5.30 3.23 -4.75
N ASN A 92 -5.19 2.64 -3.57
CA ASN A 92 -6.27 2.26 -2.69
C ASN A 92 -6.20 3.04 -1.37
N PHE A 93 -7.33 3.44 -0.83
CA PHE A 93 -7.43 4.12 0.46
C PHE A 93 -8.32 3.31 1.41
N LEU A 94 -7.79 3.01 2.60
CA LEU A 94 -8.53 2.26 3.61
C LEU A 94 -9.34 3.16 4.55
N ASP A 95 -9.01 4.45 4.60
CA ASP A 95 -9.70 5.49 5.41
C ASP A 95 -9.80 5.16 6.91
N LEU A 96 -8.70 4.72 7.50
CA LEU A 96 -8.64 4.30 8.90
C LEU A 96 -8.41 5.46 9.89
N GLY A 97 -8.21 6.69 9.37
CA GLY A 97 -7.83 7.85 10.16
C GLY A 97 -6.32 7.88 10.45
N ASP A 98 -5.88 8.99 11.05
CA ASP A 98 -4.49 9.20 11.48
C ASP A 98 -4.46 9.88 12.85
N TYR A 99 -3.32 9.81 13.50
CA TYR A 99 -3.00 10.48 14.78
C TYR A 99 -4.06 10.26 15.88
N PRO A 100 -4.21 9.01 16.35
CA PRO A 100 -3.42 7.84 15.99
C PRO A 100 -4.03 7.05 14.83
N LEU A 101 -3.19 6.41 14.04
CA LEU A 101 -3.60 5.36 13.11
C LEU A 101 -3.89 4.08 13.91
N GLU A 102 -5.10 3.58 13.83
CA GLU A 102 -5.51 2.32 14.46
C GLU A 102 -5.86 1.29 13.40
N ILE A 103 -5.21 0.12 13.47
CA ILE A 103 -5.41 -0.97 12.52
C ILE A 103 -5.87 -2.21 13.29
N ASP A 104 -7.15 -2.41 13.30
CA ASP A 104 -7.80 -3.55 13.94
C ASP A 104 -7.70 -4.83 13.09
N LYS A 105 -8.32 -5.90 13.55
CA LYS A 105 -8.33 -7.19 12.87
C LYS A 105 -9.00 -7.12 11.49
N GLU A 106 -10.10 -6.40 11.39
CA GLU A 106 -10.85 -6.27 10.12
C GLU A 106 -10.03 -5.50 9.08
N ALA A 107 -9.43 -4.40 9.48
CA ALA A 107 -8.55 -3.62 8.61
C ALA A 107 -7.34 -4.45 8.14
N LYS A 108 -6.73 -5.25 9.04
CA LYS A 108 -5.65 -6.19 8.65
C LYS A 108 -6.12 -7.20 7.61
N TYR A 109 -7.33 -7.74 7.75
CA TYR A 109 -7.85 -8.69 6.78
C TYR A 109 -8.11 -8.04 5.42
N LYS A 110 -8.59 -6.81 5.35
CA LYS A 110 -8.68 -6.06 4.08
C LYS A 110 -7.31 -5.90 3.40
N ILE A 111 -6.25 -5.69 4.20
CA ILE A 111 -4.88 -5.64 3.65
C ILE A 111 -4.45 -7.01 3.16
N VAL A 112 -4.76 -8.09 3.89
CA VAL A 112 -4.46 -9.47 3.47
C VAL A 112 -5.14 -9.82 2.14
N ASP A 113 -6.42 -9.48 2.00
CA ASP A 113 -7.18 -9.71 0.77
C ASP A 113 -6.56 -8.93 -0.41
N LEU A 114 -6.14 -7.69 -0.18
CA LEU A 114 -5.43 -6.91 -1.18
C LEU A 114 -4.09 -7.55 -1.58
N ILE A 115 -3.30 -8.01 -0.60
CA ILE A 115 -2.04 -8.72 -0.87
C ILE A 115 -2.29 -9.98 -1.69
N ARG A 116 -3.29 -10.78 -1.35
CA ARG A 116 -3.66 -12.00 -2.07
C ARG A 116 -4.16 -11.73 -3.49
N LYS A 117 -4.94 -10.67 -3.66
CA LYS A 117 -5.42 -10.23 -4.98
C LYS A 117 -4.28 -9.80 -5.90
N ILE A 118 -3.32 -9.03 -5.36
CA ILE A 118 -2.20 -8.49 -6.14
C ILE A 118 -1.11 -9.55 -6.40
N GLN A 119 -0.89 -10.47 -5.46
CA GLN A 119 0.20 -11.47 -5.51
C GLN A 119 1.57 -10.80 -5.77
N PRO A 120 2.00 -9.83 -4.92
CA PRO A 120 3.18 -9.05 -5.19
C PRO A 120 4.47 -9.89 -5.15
N ASN A 121 5.41 -9.60 -6.04
CA ASN A 121 6.76 -10.16 -6.01
C ASN A 121 7.56 -9.59 -4.82
N PHE A 122 7.30 -8.32 -4.49
CA PHE A 122 7.83 -7.68 -3.29
C PHE A 122 6.85 -6.64 -2.74
N MET A 123 7.05 -6.29 -1.49
CA MET A 123 6.30 -5.25 -0.80
C MET A 123 7.27 -4.20 -0.26
N MET A 124 6.80 -2.97 -0.11
CA MET A 124 7.52 -1.90 0.59
C MET A 124 6.63 -1.28 1.65
N SER A 125 7.22 -0.89 2.77
CA SER A 125 6.55 -0.17 3.86
C SER A 125 7.55 0.67 4.65
N HIS A 126 7.07 1.33 5.69
CA HIS A 126 7.86 2.20 6.54
C HIS A 126 8.95 1.45 7.32
N SER A 127 9.99 2.17 7.71
CA SER A 127 11.02 1.72 8.64
C SER A 127 10.44 1.50 10.04
N LYS A 128 11.01 0.53 10.76
CA LYS A 128 10.69 0.30 12.18
C LYS A 128 11.27 1.37 13.11
N TYR A 129 12.10 2.25 12.59
CA TYR A 129 12.76 3.31 13.33
C TYR A 129 12.34 4.67 12.76
N ASP A 130 11.24 5.19 13.25
CA ASP A 130 10.83 6.56 12.98
C ASP A 130 10.55 7.27 14.32
N GLN A 131 11.44 8.17 14.71
CA GLN A 131 11.33 8.90 15.98
C GLN A 131 10.26 10.00 15.95
N TYR A 132 9.77 10.33 14.78
CA TYR A 132 8.85 11.45 14.56
C TYR A 132 7.42 11.05 14.36
N ASN A 133 7.19 9.79 13.93
CA ASN A 133 5.84 9.33 13.56
C ASN A 133 5.58 7.88 13.98
N THR A 134 4.75 7.70 15.00
CA THR A 134 4.39 6.38 15.53
C THR A 134 3.53 5.57 14.54
N ASP A 135 2.74 6.24 13.70
CA ASP A 135 1.92 5.59 12.67
C ASP A 135 2.81 4.86 11.65
N HIS A 136 3.98 5.43 11.32
CA HIS A 136 4.96 4.78 10.45
C HIS A 136 5.51 3.49 11.05
N MET A 137 5.91 3.52 12.34
CA MET A 137 6.41 2.32 13.02
C MET A 137 5.34 1.23 13.11
N LEU A 138 4.07 1.61 13.31
CA LEU A 138 2.95 0.67 13.29
C LEU A 138 2.87 -0.05 11.93
N MET A 139 3.07 0.67 10.82
CA MET A 139 3.02 0.08 9.48
C MET A 139 4.05 -1.00 9.24
N THR A 140 5.24 -0.91 9.83
CA THR A 140 6.23 -2.02 9.76
C THR A 140 5.65 -3.31 10.34
N LYS A 141 5.05 -3.22 11.53
CA LYS A 141 4.43 -4.38 12.18
C LYS A 141 3.28 -4.93 11.35
N VAL A 142 2.41 -4.06 10.86
CA VAL A 142 1.25 -4.44 10.04
C VAL A 142 1.69 -5.11 8.74
N ALA A 143 2.71 -4.59 8.06
CA ALA A 143 3.24 -5.18 6.84
C ALA A 143 3.79 -6.60 7.07
N ILE A 144 4.51 -6.82 8.18
CA ILE A 144 5.00 -8.15 8.56
C ILE A 144 3.83 -9.10 8.84
N GLU A 145 2.89 -8.69 9.70
CA GLU A 145 1.74 -9.53 10.11
C GLU A 145 0.86 -9.88 8.91
N THR A 146 0.46 -8.91 8.11
CA THR A 146 -0.45 -9.14 6.97
C THR A 146 0.20 -9.99 5.89
N ARG A 147 1.51 -9.81 5.63
CA ARG A 147 2.27 -10.69 4.76
C ARG A 147 2.30 -12.14 5.26
N MET A 148 2.49 -12.35 6.56
CA MET A 148 2.46 -13.69 7.17
C MET A 148 1.07 -14.34 7.05
N ILE A 149 0.01 -13.58 7.36
CA ILE A 149 -1.36 -14.08 7.27
C ILE A 149 -1.71 -14.43 5.81
N ALA A 150 -1.27 -13.61 4.85
CA ALA A 150 -1.51 -13.87 3.42
C ALA A 150 -0.87 -15.18 2.91
N GLN A 151 0.16 -15.69 3.60
CA GLN A 151 0.80 -16.97 3.31
C GLN A 151 0.12 -18.16 4.03
N ALA A 152 -0.76 -17.90 4.98
CA ALA A 152 -1.37 -18.94 5.80
C ALA A 152 -2.54 -19.63 5.09
N TRP A 153 -2.42 -20.91 4.80
CA TRP A 153 -3.47 -21.71 4.14
C TRP A 153 -4.80 -21.73 4.89
N GLY A 154 -4.77 -21.64 6.21
CA GLY A 154 -5.97 -21.65 7.05
C GLY A 154 -6.73 -20.31 7.09
N HIS A 155 -6.18 -19.24 6.47
CA HIS A 155 -6.86 -17.97 6.31
C HIS A 155 -7.49 -17.91 4.93
N ASN A 156 -8.81 -17.97 4.85
CA ASN A 156 -9.58 -17.97 3.61
C ASN A 156 -9.06 -19.00 2.56
N PRO A 157 -9.29 -20.32 2.80
CA PRO A 157 -8.61 -21.41 2.06
C PRO A 157 -9.01 -21.50 0.59
N GLU A 158 -10.10 -20.85 0.18
CA GLU A 158 -10.55 -20.79 -1.21
C GLU A 158 -9.76 -19.78 -2.06
N GLU A 159 -9.04 -18.88 -1.41
CA GLU A 159 -8.23 -17.89 -2.10
C GLU A 159 -6.81 -18.38 -2.37
N LYS A 160 -6.22 -17.85 -3.43
CA LYS A 160 -4.83 -18.14 -3.76
C LYS A 160 -3.90 -17.62 -2.67
N VAL A 161 -3.17 -18.54 -2.04
CA VAL A 161 -2.18 -18.20 -1.02
C VAL A 161 -0.99 -17.47 -1.65
N LEU A 162 -0.49 -16.46 -0.94
CA LEU A 162 0.69 -15.73 -1.35
C LEU A 162 1.94 -16.61 -1.22
N GLY A 163 2.89 -16.45 -2.14
CA GLY A 163 4.26 -16.89 -1.94
C GLY A 163 4.93 -16.06 -0.82
N ALA A 164 6.25 -16.12 -0.71
CA ALA A 164 7.00 -15.37 0.29
C ALA A 164 7.66 -14.10 -0.34
N PRO A 165 6.90 -13.02 -0.61
CA PRO A 165 7.47 -11.82 -1.19
C PRO A 165 8.46 -11.18 -0.25
N GLN A 166 9.51 -10.59 -0.79
CA GLN A 166 10.42 -9.78 0.01
C GLN A 166 9.70 -8.53 0.53
N LEU A 167 10.03 -8.11 1.74
CA LEU A 167 9.57 -6.87 2.32
C LEU A 167 10.76 -5.93 2.47
N TYR A 168 10.71 -4.81 1.77
CA TYR A 168 11.66 -3.72 1.90
C TYR A 168 11.07 -2.61 2.76
N LEU A 169 11.91 -1.98 3.56
CA LEU A 169 11.51 -0.87 4.42
C LEU A 169 12.19 0.39 3.91
N PHE A 170 11.41 1.43 3.65
CA PHE A 170 11.96 2.73 3.29
C PHE A 170 12.22 3.57 4.54
N GLU A 171 13.29 4.35 4.49
CA GLU A 171 13.70 5.20 5.61
C GLU A 171 12.74 6.38 5.84
N PRO A 172 12.72 6.94 7.06
CA PRO A 172 11.93 8.12 7.43
C PRO A 172 12.26 9.36 6.62
#